data_1d38b6889cdcc5c27d2049d019c7e12f
#
_entry.id   1d38b6889cdcc5c27d2049d019c7e12f
#
_cell.length_a   1.000
_cell.length_b   1.000
_cell.length_c   1.000
_cell.angle_alpha   90.00
_cell.angle_beta   90.00
_cell.angle_gamma   90.00
#
_symmetry.space_group_name_H-M   'P 1'
#
loop_
_entity.id
_entity.type
_entity.pdbx_description
1 polymer ?
#
loop_
_entity_poly.entity_id
_entity_poly.type
_entity_poly.pdbx_seq_one_letter_code
_entity_poly.pdbx_strand_id
1 'polypeptide(L)'
;MKTLYLDCGMGAAGDMLTAALLELLPEPKAFLQELNALGIPGVVTTAVRTEKCGICGTQLSVTVNGAEEESEDVPLAHTHACSHVHEHEHEHAHEHPHSHTGMADIRARIAALPVPQRVRDNILAVYGRLAAAESEAHGRPVDQIHFHEVGTMDALADITAVCLLLERLAPEQIIVSPVHVGSGHVRCAHGILPVPAPATAILLRGVPIYGGHIAGELCTPTGAALLTQFAARFGDMPPMRVERIGYGMGRKDFPAANCVRALLGETEDSAEDVLELACNLDDMTPEAIGFALERLLEAGALDAWTTPIGMKKSRPGVLLRALCRPEKRQAVLDVFLRDTTTLGVREHRCSRTALQRSVSEADSPWGPVRCKQAGGYGVSRKKYEFDDLARIARETGLSLPELLEKLP
;
A
#
# COMPACT_ATOMS: atom_id res chain seq x y z
N MET A 1 -15.42 2.01 8.34
CA MET A 1 -13.97 2.31 8.51
C MET A 1 -13.60 3.46 7.60
N LYS A 2 -12.94 4.50 8.16
CA LYS A 2 -12.55 5.69 7.39
C LYS A 2 -11.39 5.36 6.45
N THR A 3 -11.64 5.37 5.16
CA THR A 3 -10.70 4.92 4.14
C THR A 3 -10.32 6.07 3.21
N LEU A 4 -9.03 6.17 2.95
CA LEU A 4 -8.48 7.03 1.91
C LEU A 4 -8.06 6.15 0.72
N TYR A 5 -8.63 6.39 -0.44
CA TYR A 5 -8.20 5.79 -1.69
C TYR A 5 -7.40 6.79 -2.51
N LEU A 6 -6.19 6.42 -2.91
CA LEU A 6 -5.31 7.21 -3.78
C LEU A 6 -5.27 6.57 -5.16
N ASP A 7 -5.78 7.27 -6.15
CA ASP A 7 -5.72 6.86 -7.55
C ASP A 7 -4.48 7.48 -8.21
N CYS A 8 -3.52 6.62 -8.50
CA CYS A 8 -2.23 6.95 -9.10
C CYS A 8 -2.16 6.54 -10.58
N GLY A 9 -3.30 6.61 -11.30
CA GLY A 9 -3.38 6.33 -12.73
C GLY A 9 -2.54 7.27 -13.62
N MET A 10 -2.04 8.37 -13.05
CA MET A 10 -1.05 9.28 -13.65
C MET A 10 0.21 9.41 -12.79
N GLY A 11 0.55 8.35 -12.05
CA GLY A 11 1.70 8.34 -11.17
C GLY A 11 1.47 9.06 -9.85
N ALA A 12 2.55 9.46 -9.19
CA ALA A 12 2.53 10.21 -7.94
C ALA A 12 3.86 10.96 -7.72
N ALA A 13 3.74 12.19 -7.26
CA ALA A 13 4.85 13.02 -6.77
C ALA A 13 4.46 13.66 -5.44
N GLY A 14 5.41 14.16 -4.70
CA GLY A 14 5.17 14.73 -3.36
C GLY A 14 4.20 15.91 -3.42
N ASP A 15 4.39 16.82 -4.35
CA ASP A 15 3.54 17.98 -4.62
C ASP A 15 2.11 17.57 -5.02
N MET A 16 1.96 16.54 -5.88
CA MET A 16 0.66 16.01 -6.31
C MET A 16 -0.10 15.38 -5.14
N LEU A 17 0.57 14.58 -4.32
CA LEU A 17 -0.02 13.98 -3.12
C LEU A 17 -0.42 15.04 -2.11
N THR A 18 0.46 16.02 -1.86
CA THR A 18 0.16 17.14 -0.97
C THR A 18 -1.07 17.92 -1.46
N ALA A 19 -1.12 18.26 -2.74
CA ALA A 19 -2.23 19.01 -3.32
C ALA A 19 -3.57 18.24 -3.25
N ALA A 20 -3.56 16.94 -3.58
CA ALA A 20 -4.74 16.10 -3.50
C ALA A 20 -5.29 15.97 -2.07
N LEU A 21 -4.40 15.77 -1.09
CA LEU A 21 -4.77 15.68 0.33
C LEU A 21 -5.21 17.02 0.90
N LEU A 22 -4.61 18.12 0.44
CA LEU A 22 -4.97 19.48 0.84
C LEU A 22 -6.43 19.81 0.50
N GLU A 23 -6.93 19.39 -0.66
CA GLU A 23 -8.33 19.57 -1.07
C GLU A 23 -9.34 18.82 -0.17
N LEU A 24 -8.86 17.80 0.55
CA LEU A 24 -9.72 17.09 1.51
C LEU A 24 -9.90 17.82 2.84
N LEU A 25 -9.13 18.88 3.10
CA LEU A 25 -9.29 19.67 4.32
C LEU A 25 -10.42 20.68 4.18
N PRO A 26 -11.12 21.03 5.27
CA PRO A 26 -12.10 22.09 5.27
C PRO A 26 -11.48 23.49 5.08
N GLU A 27 -10.24 23.66 5.57
CA GLU A 27 -9.52 24.94 5.53
C GLU A 27 -8.11 24.80 4.94
N PRO A 28 -7.97 24.61 3.61
CA PRO A 28 -6.67 24.42 2.97
C PRO A 28 -5.67 25.56 3.18
N LYS A 29 -6.18 26.80 3.19
CA LYS A 29 -5.34 28.01 3.36
C LYS A 29 -4.69 28.07 4.75
N ALA A 30 -5.41 27.67 5.79
CA ALA A 30 -4.88 27.65 7.15
C ALA A 30 -3.74 26.62 7.27
N PHE A 31 -3.90 25.46 6.61
CA PHE A 31 -2.84 24.46 6.56
C PHE A 31 -1.57 24.97 5.86
N LEU A 32 -1.70 25.67 4.72
CA LEU A 32 -0.54 26.23 4.01
C LEU A 32 0.19 27.29 4.84
N GLN A 33 -0.55 28.11 5.58
CA GLN A 33 0.06 29.08 6.50
C GLN A 33 0.88 28.39 7.61
N GLU A 34 0.32 27.31 8.19
CA GLU A 34 1.02 26.52 9.20
C GLU A 34 2.25 25.81 8.62
N LEU A 35 2.13 25.20 7.44
CA LEU A 35 3.25 24.55 6.76
C LEU A 35 4.40 25.52 6.53
N ASN A 36 4.11 26.73 6.03
CA ASN A 36 5.12 27.77 5.84
C ASN A 36 5.69 28.31 7.15
N ALA A 37 4.92 28.24 8.25
CA ALA A 37 5.38 28.63 9.57
C ALA A 37 6.29 27.60 10.27
N LEU A 38 6.45 26.39 9.72
CA LEU A 38 7.39 25.38 10.26
C LEU A 38 8.85 25.81 10.18
N GLY A 39 9.16 26.80 9.35
CA GLY A 39 10.51 27.35 9.23
C GLY A 39 11.49 26.43 8.50
N ILE A 40 11.04 25.64 7.54
CA ILE A 40 11.94 24.90 6.65
C ILE A 40 12.78 25.93 5.87
N PRO A 41 14.11 25.88 5.95
CA PRO A 41 14.96 26.95 5.44
C PRO A 41 14.78 27.23 3.96
N GLY A 42 14.44 28.47 3.63
CA GLY A 42 14.28 28.96 2.26
C GLY A 42 13.02 28.46 1.54
N VAL A 43 12.20 27.62 2.17
CA VAL A 43 11.00 27.04 1.55
C VAL A 43 9.79 27.97 1.66
N VAL A 44 9.11 28.15 0.54
CA VAL A 44 7.78 28.75 0.48
C VAL A 44 6.87 27.84 -0.35
N THR A 45 5.78 27.38 0.26
CA THR A 45 4.79 26.54 -0.39
C THR A 45 3.55 27.36 -0.72
N THR A 46 3.11 27.30 -1.98
CA THR A 46 1.90 27.95 -2.47
C THR A 46 1.00 26.95 -3.21
N ALA A 47 -0.28 27.22 -3.24
CA ALA A 47 -1.25 26.40 -3.97
C ALA A 47 -2.11 27.27 -4.89
N VAL A 48 -2.23 26.84 -6.13
CA VAL A 48 -3.06 27.53 -7.13
C VAL A 48 -4.08 26.56 -7.72
N ARG A 49 -5.24 27.10 -8.10
CA ARG A 49 -6.23 26.32 -8.87
C ARG A 49 -5.77 26.27 -10.32
N THR A 50 -5.76 25.10 -10.89
CA THR A 50 -5.40 24.87 -12.29
C THR A 50 -6.34 23.88 -12.93
N GLU A 51 -6.28 23.76 -14.25
CA GLU A 51 -7.09 22.85 -15.04
C GLU A 51 -6.20 21.99 -15.94
N LYS A 52 -6.44 20.68 -15.94
CA LYS A 52 -5.79 19.71 -16.84
C LYS A 52 -6.86 18.89 -17.56
N CYS A 53 -6.91 18.94 -18.88
CA CYS A 53 -7.91 18.21 -19.69
C CYS A 53 -9.37 18.43 -19.22
N GLY A 54 -9.74 19.65 -18.83
CA GLY A 54 -11.09 19.98 -18.35
C GLY A 54 -11.36 19.61 -16.89
N ILE A 55 -10.39 19.04 -16.18
CA ILE A 55 -10.50 18.71 -14.73
C ILE A 55 -9.82 19.82 -13.93
N CYS A 56 -10.59 20.48 -13.05
CA CYS A 56 -10.06 21.48 -12.13
C CYS A 56 -9.54 20.83 -10.85
N GLY A 57 -8.36 21.25 -10.41
CA GLY A 57 -7.75 20.78 -9.18
C GLY A 57 -6.74 21.79 -8.63
N THR A 58 -6.03 21.40 -7.59
CA THR A 58 -4.98 22.20 -6.98
C THR A 58 -3.62 21.75 -7.47
N GLN A 59 -2.79 22.70 -7.87
CA GLN A 59 -1.37 22.50 -8.13
C GLN A 59 -0.58 23.14 -6.99
N LEU A 60 0.36 22.39 -6.42
CA LEU A 60 1.27 22.89 -5.42
C LEU A 60 2.56 23.37 -6.09
N SER A 61 3.11 24.47 -5.59
CA SER A 61 4.43 24.97 -5.95
C SER A 61 5.24 25.12 -4.67
N VAL A 62 6.38 24.46 -4.64
CA VAL A 62 7.38 24.58 -3.57
C VAL A 62 8.59 25.28 -4.15
N THR A 63 8.93 26.45 -3.61
CA THR A 63 10.11 27.18 -4.00
C THR A 63 11.15 27.14 -2.88
N VAL A 64 12.41 26.97 -3.25
CA VAL A 64 13.54 27.01 -2.33
C VAL A 64 14.41 28.21 -2.70
N ASN A 65 14.51 29.20 -1.80
CA ASN A 65 15.18 30.50 -2.06
C ASN A 65 14.64 31.21 -3.32
N GLY A 66 13.36 31.03 -3.63
CA GLY A 66 12.68 31.65 -4.76
C GLY A 66 12.85 30.92 -6.10
N ALA A 67 13.51 29.77 -6.14
CA ALA A 67 13.63 28.92 -7.32
C ALA A 67 12.83 27.61 -7.13
N GLU A 68 12.23 27.11 -8.19
CA GLU A 68 11.62 25.77 -8.25
C GLU A 68 12.62 24.76 -8.79
N GLU A 69 12.57 23.53 -8.31
CA GLU A 69 13.33 22.41 -8.87
C GLU A 69 12.52 21.78 -10.00
N GLU A 70 13.13 21.60 -11.18
CA GLU A 70 12.49 21.03 -12.35
C GLU A 70 13.27 19.82 -12.85
N SER A 71 12.55 18.71 -13.11
CA SER A 71 13.08 17.55 -13.83
C SER A 71 12.67 17.60 -15.29
N GLU A 72 13.61 17.31 -16.22
CA GLU A 72 13.34 17.31 -17.66
C GLU A 72 13.16 15.89 -18.19
N ASP A 73 12.03 15.63 -18.87
CA ASP A 73 11.85 14.41 -19.66
C ASP A 73 12.66 14.50 -20.97
N VAL A 74 13.35 13.43 -21.32
CA VAL A 74 14.14 13.36 -22.56
C VAL A 74 13.30 12.67 -23.64
N PRO A 75 12.92 13.37 -24.72
CA PRO A 75 12.22 12.76 -25.85
C PRO A 75 13.09 11.69 -26.50
N LEU A 76 12.52 10.52 -26.81
CA LEU A 76 13.15 9.53 -27.67
C LEU A 76 13.30 10.14 -29.07
N ALA A 77 14.48 10.63 -29.41
CA ALA A 77 14.82 10.97 -30.79
C ALA A 77 14.82 9.67 -31.58
N HIS A 78 13.88 9.54 -32.54
CA HIS A 78 13.99 8.53 -33.59
C HIS A 78 15.24 8.88 -34.41
N THR A 79 16.34 8.17 -34.15
CA THR A 79 17.57 8.29 -34.94
C THR A 79 17.35 7.71 -36.34
N HIS A 80 16.94 8.56 -37.29
CA HIS A 80 17.32 8.33 -38.66
C HIS A 80 18.73 8.90 -38.85
N ALA A 81 19.65 7.98 -39.09
CA ALA A 81 21.02 8.28 -39.37
C ALA A 81 21.15 9.25 -40.55
N CYS A 82 21.79 10.39 -40.33
CA CYS A 82 22.61 11.06 -41.33
C CYS A 82 23.68 11.88 -40.62
N SER A 83 24.91 11.50 -40.93
CA SER A 83 26.14 12.11 -40.52
C SER A 83 26.23 13.59 -40.93
N HIS A 84 26.48 14.49 -40.01
CA HIS A 84 27.35 15.66 -40.21
C HIS A 84 27.90 16.10 -38.85
N VAL A 85 29.22 15.96 -38.74
CA VAL A 85 30.05 16.49 -37.65
C VAL A 85 30.07 18.00 -37.74
N HIS A 86 29.60 18.70 -36.74
CA HIS A 86 30.04 20.08 -36.44
C HIS A 86 30.31 20.14 -34.94
N GLU A 87 31.61 20.22 -34.64
CA GLU A 87 32.13 20.62 -33.34
C GLU A 87 31.74 22.08 -33.10
N HIS A 88 30.97 22.31 -32.03
CA HIS A 88 30.94 23.58 -31.35
C HIS A 88 31.06 23.30 -29.84
N GLU A 89 32.26 23.53 -29.36
CA GLU A 89 32.52 23.67 -27.93
C GLU A 89 31.77 24.92 -27.43
N HIS A 90 30.81 24.72 -26.53
CA HIS A 90 30.38 25.76 -25.62
C HIS A 90 30.44 25.16 -24.22
N GLU A 91 31.58 25.38 -23.54
CA GLU A 91 31.72 25.32 -22.12
C GLU A 91 30.82 26.40 -21.50
N HIS A 92 29.73 26.00 -20.91
CA HIS A 92 29.10 26.74 -19.81
C HIS A 92 29.04 25.81 -18.60
N ALA A 93 30.15 25.78 -17.86
CA ALA A 93 30.19 25.27 -16.51
C ALA A 93 29.42 26.25 -15.62
N HIS A 94 28.14 25.99 -15.37
CA HIS A 94 27.47 26.53 -14.20
C HIS A 94 27.74 25.57 -13.04
N GLU A 95 28.85 25.81 -12.33
CA GLU A 95 29.08 25.25 -10.99
C GLU A 95 28.04 25.84 -10.04
N HIS A 96 26.90 25.17 -9.89
CA HIS A 96 26.07 25.32 -8.71
C HIS A 96 26.73 24.51 -7.59
N PRO A 97 26.97 25.07 -6.41
CA PRO A 97 27.51 24.34 -5.27
C PRO A 97 26.44 23.32 -4.82
N HIS A 98 26.52 22.09 -5.31
CA HIS A 98 25.70 20.98 -4.82
C HIS A 98 26.10 20.71 -3.37
N SER A 99 25.30 21.17 -2.41
CA SER A 99 25.47 20.78 -1.02
C SER A 99 25.09 19.32 -0.89
N HIS A 100 26.08 18.45 -0.71
CA HIS A 100 25.86 17.03 -0.46
C HIS A 100 25.17 16.86 0.90
N THR A 101 23.86 16.60 0.90
CA THR A 101 23.09 16.41 2.12
C THR A 101 23.09 14.92 2.47
N GLY A 102 23.69 14.58 3.61
CA GLY A 102 23.69 13.20 4.12
C GLY A 102 22.48 12.91 5.01
N MET A 103 22.26 11.64 5.32
CA MET A 103 21.16 11.20 6.19
C MET A 103 21.24 11.83 7.61
N ALA A 104 22.44 12.13 8.10
CA ALA A 104 22.65 12.81 9.39
C ALA A 104 22.09 14.23 9.39
N ASP A 105 22.33 14.99 8.30
CA ASP A 105 21.82 16.36 8.15
C ASP A 105 20.30 16.38 8.07
N ILE A 106 19.71 15.44 7.32
CA ILE A 106 18.26 15.28 7.22
C ILE A 106 17.65 14.99 8.58
N ARG A 107 18.23 14.07 9.35
CA ARG A 107 17.76 13.76 10.71
C ARG A 107 17.82 14.99 11.63
N ALA A 108 18.89 15.76 11.57
CA ALA A 108 19.03 16.97 12.36
C ALA A 108 17.95 18.02 12.01
N ARG A 109 17.68 18.20 10.71
CA ARG A 109 16.63 19.10 10.22
C ARG A 109 15.25 18.65 10.66
N ILE A 110 14.91 17.36 10.52
CA ILE A 110 13.63 16.80 10.94
C ILE A 110 13.45 16.93 12.47
N ALA A 111 14.51 16.73 13.26
CA ALA A 111 14.47 16.91 14.71
C ALA A 111 14.15 18.34 15.13
N ALA A 112 14.56 19.33 14.33
CA ALA A 112 14.30 20.75 14.60
C ALA A 112 12.87 21.20 14.20
N LEU A 113 12.13 20.42 13.41
CA LEU A 113 10.77 20.79 12.99
C LEU A 113 9.79 20.78 14.18
N PRO A 114 8.95 21.83 14.34
CA PRO A 114 7.94 21.90 15.39
C PRO A 114 6.69 21.08 15.01
N VAL A 115 6.86 19.78 14.81
CA VAL A 115 5.79 18.85 14.43
C VAL A 115 5.58 17.78 15.51
N PRO A 116 4.39 17.15 15.61
CA PRO A 116 4.15 16.04 16.53
C PRO A 116 5.16 14.91 16.35
N GLN A 117 5.46 14.17 17.43
CA GLN A 117 6.44 13.07 17.37
C GLN A 117 6.05 12.01 16.32
N ARG A 118 4.76 11.65 16.23
CA ARG A 118 4.28 10.68 15.24
C ARG A 118 4.54 11.14 13.80
N VAL A 119 4.36 12.42 13.52
CA VAL A 119 4.66 13.01 12.20
C VAL A 119 6.18 12.95 11.94
N ARG A 120 6.99 13.28 12.92
CA ARG A 120 8.45 13.21 12.84
C ARG A 120 8.93 11.79 12.55
N ASP A 121 8.36 10.80 13.23
CA ASP A 121 8.68 9.37 13.02
C ASP A 121 8.30 8.92 11.61
N ASN A 122 7.16 9.37 11.10
CA ASN A 122 6.72 9.08 9.73
C ASN A 122 7.66 9.72 8.69
N ILE A 123 8.06 10.98 8.87
CA ILE A 123 9.02 11.64 7.97
C ILE A 123 10.33 10.84 7.94
N LEU A 124 10.85 10.46 9.12
CA LEU A 124 12.06 9.65 9.23
C LEU A 124 11.92 8.28 8.56
N ALA A 125 10.76 7.65 8.66
CA ALA A 125 10.49 6.37 8.00
C ALA A 125 10.49 6.49 6.47
N VAL A 126 9.89 7.56 5.91
CA VAL A 126 9.93 7.84 4.47
C VAL A 126 11.37 8.06 4.00
N TYR A 127 12.16 8.88 4.71
CA TYR A 127 13.56 9.08 4.38
C TYR A 127 14.41 7.82 4.55
N GLY A 128 14.07 6.96 5.50
CA GLY A 128 14.70 5.65 5.66
C GLY A 128 14.52 4.74 4.43
N ARG A 129 13.30 4.76 3.84
CA ARG A 129 13.01 4.04 2.59
C ARG A 129 13.78 4.61 1.40
N LEU A 130 13.80 5.94 1.27
CA LEU A 130 14.57 6.62 0.23
C LEU A 130 16.05 6.27 0.34
N ALA A 131 16.63 6.37 1.54
CA ALA A 131 18.03 6.05 1.79
C ALA A 131 18.37 4.60 1.45
N ALA A 132 17.50 3.65 1.80
CA ALA A 132 17.69 2.24 1.47
C ALA A 132 17.65 1.99 -0.05
N ALA A 133 16.72 2.65 -0.76
CA ALA A 133 16.60 2.53 -2.20
C ALA A 133 17.80 3.15 -2.95
N GLU A 134 18.25 4.33 -2.53
CA GLU A 134 19.44 4.97 -3.09
C GLU A 134 20.70 4.14 -2.81
N SER A 135 20.81 3.58 -1.59
CA SER A 135 21.89 2.68 -1.19
C SER A 135 21.98 1.47 -2.13
N GLU A 136 20.86 0.84 -2.40
CA GLU A 136 20.81 -0.31 -3.31
C GLU A 136 21.09 0.11 -4.76
N ALA A 137 20.53 1.23 -5.21
CA ALA A 137 20.73 1.73 -6.57
C ALA A 137 22.19 2.08 -6.87
N HIS A 138 22.88 2.65 -5.90
CA HIS A 138 24.29 3.06 -6.02
C HIS A 138 25.28 1.98 -5.58
N GLY A 139 24.82 0.89 -4.97
CA GLY A 139 25.70 -0.14 -4.41
C GLY A 139 26.62 0.37 -3.30
N ARG A 140 26.19 1.35 -2.51
CA ARG A 140 26.93 1.98 -1.43
C ARG A 140 26.19 1.87 -0.10
N PRO A 141 26.89 1.80 1.04
CA PRO A 141 26.25 1.85 2.35
C PRO A 141 25.45 3.14 2.58
N VAL A 142 24.35 3.07 3.35
CA VAL A 142 23.45 4.21 3.62
C VAL A 142 24.15 5.44 4.23
N ASP A 143 25.19 5.23 5.01
CA ASP A 143 25.98 6.30 5.64
C ASP A 143 26.93 7.02 4.66
N GLN A 144 27.14 6.45 3.47
CA GLN A 144 27.97 7.02 2.40
C GLN A 144 27.16 7.58 1.23
N ILE A 145 25.83 7.60 1.36
CA ILE A 145 24.97 8.16 0.32
C ILE A 145 24.87 9.67 0.51
N HIS A 146 24.99 10.36 -0.61
CA HIS A 146 24.62 11.76 -0.72
C HIS A 146 23.33 11.85 -1.52
N PHE A 147 22.30 12.41 -0.91
CA PHE A 147 21.06 12.67 -1.61
C PHE A 147 21.25 13.85 -2.55
N HIS A 148 20.90 13.67 -3.81
CA HIS A 148 20.94 14.74 -4.81
C HIS A 148 19.57 15.41 -4.91
N GLU A 149 18.55 14.72 -5.43
CA GLU A 149 17.19 15.27 -5.60
C GLU A 149 16.33 15.14 -4.34
N VAL A 150 16.38 13.99 -3.67
CA VAL A 150 15.56 13.75 -2.46
C VAL A 150 16.12 14.34 -1.18
N GLY A 151 17.32 14.91 -1.22
CA GLY A 151 17.96 15.62 -0.11
C GLY A 151 17.68 17.12 -0.09
N THR A 152 16.93 17.62 -1.05
CA THR A 152 16.58 19.04 -1.20
C THR A 152 15.54 19.47 -0.15
N MET A 153 15.43 20.76 0.06
CA MET A 153 14.44 21.33 0.97
C MET A 153 13.01 21.16 0.43
N ASP A 154 12.86 21.07 -0.86
CA ASP A 154 11.63 20.75 -1.58
C ASP A 154 11.08 19.38 -1.17
N ALA A 155 11.90 18.33 -1.31
CA ALA A 155 11.50 16.98 -0.88
C ALA A 155 11.17 16.92 0.63
N LEU A 156 11.91 17.65 1.48
CA LEU A 156 11.60 17.72 2.92
C LEU A 156 10.24 18.40 3.16
N ALA A 157 9.93 19.46 2.43
CA ALA A 157 8.66 20.16 2.54
C ALA A 157 7.48 19.25 2.11
N ASP A 158 7.61 18.59 0.97
CA ASP A 158 6.60 17.68 0.44
C ASP A 158 6.33 16.51 1.38
N ILE A 159 7.37 15.82 1.83
CA ILE A 159 7.24 14.69 2.76
C ILE A 159 6.60 15.16 4.08
N THR A 160 7.02 16.31 4.60
CA THR A 160 6.47 16.88 5.83
C THR A 160 4.98 17.22 5.64
N ALA A 161 4.62 17.85 4.52
CA ALA A 161 3.25 18.22 4.22
C ALA A 161 2.33 17.00 4.13
N VAL A 162 2.72 15.96 3.39
CA VAL A 162 1.94 14.71 3.29
C VAL A 162 1.77 14.05 4.66
N CYS A 163 2.83 13.95 5.47
CA CYS A 163 2.76 13.37 6.81
C CYS A 163 1.81 14.15 7.73
N LEU A 164 1.83 15.49 7.69
CA LEU A 164 0.91 16.34 8.45
C LEU A 164 -0.53 16.22 7.97
N LEU A 165 -0.76 16.16 6.66
CA LEU A 165 -2.07 16.00 6.07
C LEU A 165 -2.69 14.65 6.45
N LEU A 166 -1.93 13.58 6.37
CA LEU A 166 -2.39 12.24 6.77
C LEU A 166 -2.69 12.17 8.28
N GLU A 167 -1.88 12.81 9.12
CA GLU A 167 -2.16 12.91 10.56
C GLU A 167 -3.49 13.64 10.84
N ARG A 168 -3.78 14.73 10.11
CA ARG A 168 -5.05 15.48 10.26
C ARG A 168 -6.25 14.78 9.70
N LEU A 169 -6.10 14.17 8.54
CA LEU A 169 -7.17 13.40 7.90
C LEU A 169 -7.48 12.12 8.68
N ALA A 170 -6.48 11.58 9.36
CA ALA A 170 -6.55 10.38 10.20
C ALA A 170 -7.37 9.25 9.54
N PRO A 171 -7.03 8.80 8.32
CA PRO A 171 -7.66 7.62 7.75
C PRO A 171 -7.26 6.38 8.55
N GLU A 172 -8.21 5.48 8.77
CA GLU A 172 -7.94 4.18 9.41
C GLU A 172 -7.26 3.22 8.44
N GLN A 173 -7.50 3.42 7.12
CA GLN A 173 -6.92 2.63 6.05
C GLN A 173 -6.57 3.53 4.86
N ILE A 174 -5.41 3.26 4.24
CA ILE A 174 -5.01 3.88 2.97
C ILE A 174 -4.85 2.78 1.93
N ILE A 175 -5.56 2.90 0.82
CA ILE A 175 -5.50 1.99 -0.32
C ILE A 175 -5.00 2.78 -1.52
N VAL A 176 -4.06 2.21 -2.26
CA VAL A 176 -3.47 2.85 -3.45
C VAL A 176 -3.77 2.01 -4.68
N SER A 177 -4.16 2.62 -5.77
CA SER A 177 -4.32 1.93 -7.05
C SER A 177 -3.00 1.32 -7.53
N PRO A 178 -2.99 0.43 -8.54
CA PRO A 178 -1.77 0.16 -9.29
C PRO A 178 -1.14 1.47 -9.78
N VAL A 179 0.20 1.58 -9.70
CA VAL A 179 0.90 2.85 -9.95
C VAL A 179 1.39 2.93 -11.38
N HIS A 180 1.00 4.00 -12.09
CA HIS A 180 1.51 4.31 -13.42
C HIS A 180 2.88 4.98 -13.29
N VAL A 181 3.94 4.30 -13.70
CA VAL A 181 5.31 4.81 -13.54
C VAL A 181 5.77 5.67 -14.72
N GLY A 182 5.06 5.62 -15.86
CA GLY A 182 5.49 6.26 -17.10
C GLY A 182 6.41 5.39 -17.93
N SER A 183 7.11 6.00 -18.90
CA SER A 183 8.03 5.32 -19.81
C SER A 183 9.09 6.28 -20.37
N GLY A 184 10.11 5.74 -21.02
CA GLY A 184 11.17 6.55 -21.65
C GLY A 184 12.33 6.83 -20.69
N HIS A 185 12.81 8.07 -20.70
CA HIS A 185 13.99 8.50 -19.95
C HIS A 185 13.74 9.85 -19.25
N VAL A 186 14.38 10.05 -18.13
CA VAL A 186 14.39 11.31 -17.37
C VAL A 186 15.83 11.78 -17.20
N ARG A 187 16.05 13.10 -17.31
CA ARG A 187 17.33 13.74 -17.01
C ARG A 187 17.34 14.16 -15.53
N CYS A 188 18.33 13.72 -14.81
CA CYS A 188 18.53 14.06 -13.41
C CYS A 188 20.02 14.38 -13.13
N ALA A 189 20.38 14.64 -11.88
CA ALA A 189 21.75 14.93 -11.47
C ALA A 189 22.77 13.83 -11.84
N HIS A 190 22.32 12.59 -12.00
CA HIS A 190 23.13 11.42 -12.41
C HIS A 190 23.21 11.22 -13.93
N GLY A 191 22.62 12.11 -14.72
CA GLY A 191 22.52 11.97 -16.16
C GLY A 191 21.15 11.51 -16.64
N ILE A 192 21.09 10.75 -17.73
CA ILE A 192 19.84 10.24 -18.31
C ILE A 192 19.58 8.85 -17.78
N LEU A 193 18.48 8.68 -17.07
CA LEU A 193 18.05 7.41 -16.47
C LEU A 193 16.79 6.87 -17.13
N PRO A 194 16.60 5.54 -17.14
CA PRO A 194 15.34 4.94 -17.62
C PRO A 194 14.20 5.23 -16.63
N VAL A 195 12.97 5.28 -17.14
CA VAL A 195 11.74 5.41 -16.33
C VAL A 195 11.09 4.03 -16.14
N PRO A 196 10.78 3.62 -14.88
CA PRO A 196 11.03 4.34 -13.63
C PRO A 196 12.54 4.42 -13.30
N ALA A 197 12.95 5.51 -12.63
CA ALA A 197 14.31 5.66 -12.16
C ALA A 197 14.68 4.51 -11.18
N PRO A 198 15.99 4.11 -11.07
CA PRO A 198 16.38 2.94 -10.28
C PRO A 198 15.88 2.96 -8.84
N ALA A 199 15.98 4.08 -8.14
CA ALA A 199 15.47 4.22 -6.77
C ALA A 199 13.93 4.03 -6.71
N THR A 200 13.18 4.61 -7.67
CA THR A 200 11.72 4.41 -7.78
C THR A 200 11.37 2.95 -8.01
N ALA A 201 12.09 2.25 -8.89
CA ALA A 201 11.87 0.83 -9.16
C ALA A 201 12.10 -0.03 -7.91
N ILE A 202 13.13 0.28 -7.13
CA ILE A 202 13.45 -0.41 -5.86
C ILE A 202 12.35 -0.15 -4.82
N LEU A 203 11.92 1.10 -4.65
CA LEU A 203 10.84 1.47 -3.72
C LEU A 203 9.52 0.77 -4.03
N LEU A 204 9.22 0.57 -5.32
CA LEU A 204 7.98 -0.06 -5.78
C LEU A 204 8.09 -1.59 -5.93
N ARG A 205 9.15 -2.23 -5.43
CA ARG A 205 9.28 -3.70 -5.44
C ARG A 205 8.13 -4.35 -4.67
N GLY A 206 7.42 -5.27 -5.32
CA GLY A 206 6.24 -5.93 -4.76
C GLY A 206 4.93 -5.12 -4.87
N VAL A 207 4.98 -3.92 -5.40
CA VAL A 207 3.81 -3.08 -5.71
C VAL A 207 3.35 -3.36 -7.14
N PRO A 208 2.03 -3.46 -7.42
CA PRO A 208 1.53 -3.53 -8.79
C PRO A 208 1.79 -2.20 -9.51
N ILE A 209 2.71 -2.22 -10.47
CA ILE A 209 3.07 -1.08 -11.31
C ILE A 209 2.83 -1.40 -12.78
N TYR A 210 2.65 -0.36 -13.59
CA TYR A 210 2.60 -0.49 -15.04
C TYR A 210 3.23 0.72 -15.73
N GLY A 211 3.92 0.45 -16.84
CA GLY A 211 4.31 1.47 -17.81
C GLY A 211 3.17 1.67 -18.80
N GLY A 212 2.94 2.85 -19.28
CA GLY A 212 1.89 3.15 -20.24
C GLY A 212 2.45 3.72 -21.56
N HIS A 213 1.60 4.45 -22.27
CA HIS A 213 1.98 5.13 -23.51
C HIS A 213 2.47 6.57 -23.28
N ILE A 214 2.51 7.03 -22.01
CA ILE A 214 2.96 8.37 -21.66
C ILE A 214 4.47 8.32 -21.48
N ALA A 215 5.17 9.08 -22.31
CA ALA A 215 6.60 9.27 -22.19
C ALA A 215 6.89 10.33 -21.11
N GLY A 216 7.75 9.97 -20.15
CA GLY A 216 8.16 10.78 -19.03
C GLY A 216 8.01 10.05 -17.69
N GLU A 217 8.64 10.60 -16.67
CA GLU A 217 8.51 10.13 -15.30
C GLU A 217 7.20 10.60 -14.70
N LEU A 218 6.33 9.65 -14.34
CA LEU A 218 5.05 9.91 -13.70
C LEU A 218 5.08 9.64 -12.18
N CYS A 219 5.91 8.71 -11.75
CA CYS A 219 6.08 8.41 -10.34
C CYS A 219 7.51 8.74 -9.90
N THR A 220 7.65 9.76 -9.06
CA THR A 220 8.95 10.18 -8.52
C THR A 220 9.40 9.31 -7.36
N PRO A 221 10.69 9.28 -6.99
CA PRO A 221 11.18 8.57 -5.80
C PRO A 221 10.43 9.00 -4.52
N THR A 222 10.18 10.30 -4.34
CA THR A 222 9.43 10.84 -3.19
C THR A 222 7.99 10.32 -3.16
N GLY A 223 7.31 10.36 -4.31
CA GLY A 223 5.95 9.80 -4.44
C GLY A 223 5.91 8.30 -4.11
N ALA A 224 6.82 7.52 -4.68
CA ALA A 224 6.92 6.08 -4.43
C ALA A 224 7.18 5.76 -2.95
N ALA A 225 8.09 6.51 -2.29
CA ALA A 225 8.39 6.33 -0.87
C ALA A 225 7.18 6.64 0.03
N LEU A 226 6.45 7.71 -0.27
CA LEU A 226 5.23 8.08 0.44
C LEU A 226 4.15 7.02 0.27
N LEU A 227 3.87 6.58 -0.96
CA LEU A 227 2.87 5.54 -1.22
C LEU A 227 3.20 4.24 -0.49
N THR A 228 4.45 3.77 -0.58
CA THR A 228 4.86 2.50 0.05
C THR A 228 4.97 2.58 1.57
N GLN A 229 5.15 3.77 2.14
CA GLN A 229 5.15 3.97 3.60
C GLN A 229 3.75 3.88 4.18
N PHE A 230 2.75 4.46 3.52
CA PHE A 230 1.44 4.65 4.11
C PHE A 230 0.36 3.71 3.59
N ALA A 231 0.54 3.07 2.43
CA ALA A 231 -0.44 2.14 1.90
C ALA A 231 -0.57 0.89 2.79
N ALA A 232 -1.79 0.62 3.24
CA ALA A 232 -2.12 -0.66 3.86
C ALA A 232 -2.19 -1.78 2.81
N ARG A 233 -2.62 -1.44 1.59
CA ARG A 233 -2.60 -2.33 0.42
C ARG A 233 -2.62 -1.55 -0.88
N PHE A 234 -2.17 -2.22 -1.95
CA PHE A 234 -2.33 -1.77 -3.33
C PHE A 234 -3.38 -2.60 -4.04
N GLY A 235 -4.19 -1.98 -4.88
CA GLY A 235 -5.23 -2.66 -5.66
C GLY A 235 -6.41 -1.75 -6.01
N ASP A 236 -7.48 -2.40 -6.50
CA ASP A 236 -8.67 -1.71 -6.95
C ASP A 236 -9.38 -0.95 -5.82
N MET A 237 -10.10 0.11 -6.20
CA MET A 237 -10.95 0.87 -5.30
C MET A 237 -12.02 -0.05 -4.70
N PRO A 238 -12.11 -0.15 -3.36
CA PRO A 238 -13.17 -0.91 -2.72
C PRO A 238 -14.52 -0.21 -2.88
N PRO A 239 -15.65 -0.90 -2.75
CA PRO A 239 -16.93 -0.26 -2.54
C PRO A 239 -16.85 0.65 -1.32
N MET A 240 -17.05 1.96 -1.51
CA MET A 240 -16.98 2.96 -0.44
C MET A 240 -17.96 4.09 -0.70
N ARG A 241 -18.42 4.70 0.39
CA ARG A 241 -19.21 5.93 0.33
C ARG A 241 -18.23 7.10 0.39
N VAL A 242 -17.98 7.72 -0.76
CA VAL A 242 -17.06 8.85 -0.86
C VAL A 242 -17.71 10.09 -0.27
N GLU A 243 -17.01 10.77 0.63
CA GLU A 243 -17.44 12.02 1.26
C GLU A 243 -16.72 13.24 0.70
N ARG A 244 -15.42 13.10 0.41
CA ARG A 244 -14.58 14.18 -0.12
C ARG A 244 -13.66 13.66 -1.19
N ILE A 245 -13.42 14.50 -2.20
CA ILE A 245 -12.54 14.20 -3.32
C ILE A 245 -11.56 15.36 -3.47
N GLY A 246 -10.28 15.04 -3.67
CA GLY A 246 -9.24 16.02 -3.96
C GLY A 246 -8.45 15.64 -5.22
N TYR A 247 -8.09 16.63 -6.00
CA TYR A 247 -7.30 16.50 -7.23
C TYR A 247 -5.99 17.28 -7.08
N GLY A 248 -4.88 16.54 -6.99
CA GLY A 248 -3.54 17.13 -6.97
C GLY A 248 -2.93 17.10 -8.35
N MET A 249 -2.80 18.27 -8.97
CA MET A 249 -2.31 18.43 -10.34
C MET A 249 -0.79 18.42 -10.39
N GLY A 250 -0.23 17.61 -11.28
CA GLY A 250 1.18 17.65 -11.59
C GLY A 250 1.55 18.85 -12.48
N ARG A 251 2.82 19.21 -12.53
CA ARG A 251 3.30 20.36 -13.31
C ARG A 251 3.27 20.09 -14.82
N LYS A 252 3.73 18.91 -15.24
CA LYS A 252 3.84 18.53 -16.65
C LYS A 252 2.47 18.37 -17.29
N ASP A 253 2.40 18.71 -18.58
CA ASP A 253 1.22 18.52 -19.41
C ASP A 253 1.35 17.27 -20.26
N PHE A 254 0.31 16.44 -20.23
CA PHE A 254 0.21 15.21 -21.00
C PHE A 254 -1.14 15.17 -21.74
N PRO A 255 -1.31 14.26 -22.72
CA PRO A 255 -2.61 14.05 -23.37
C PRO A 255 -3.72 13.59 -22.40
N ALA A 256 -3.35 13.06 -21.24
CA ALA A 256 -4.24 12.72 -20.13
C ALA A 256 -4.07 13.72 -18.98
N ALA A 257 -5.11 13.87 -18.15
CA ALA A 257 -5.07 14.78 -17.01
C ALA A 257 -4.01 14.30 -15.98
N ASN A 258 -2.90 15.03 -15.91
CA ASN A 258 -1.81 14.73 -14.98
C ASN A 258 -2.23 15.08 -13.55
N CYS A 259 -2.83 14.14 -12.86
CA CYS A 259 -3.27 14.33 -11.48
C CYS A 259 -3.30 13.04 -10.66
N VAL A 260 -3.10 13.19 -9.34
CA VAL A 260 -3.49 12.21 -8.33
C VAL A 260 -4.89 12.54 -7.85
N ARG A 261 -5.73 11.52 -7.71
CA ARG A 261 -7.05 11.68 -7.07
C ARG A 261 -7.02 11.07 -5.68
N ALA A 262 -7.45 11.83 -4.69
CA ALA A 262 -7.63 11.36 -3.33
C ALA A 262 -9.12 11.32 -3.01
N LEU A 263 -9.64 10.13 -2.67
CA LEU A 263 -11.05 9.93 -2.31
C LEU A 263 -11.11 9.49 -0.84
N LEU A 264 -11.67 10.34 0.00
CA LEU A 264 -11.86 10.07 1.42
C LEU A 264 -13.32 9.75 1.68
N GLY A 265 -13.58 8.68 2.42
CA GLY A 265 -14.93 8.27 2.74
C GLY A 265 -14.97 7.06 3.66
N GLU A 266 -16.09 6.40 3.70
CA GLU A 266 -16.28 5.22 4.51
C GLU A 266 -16.39 3.96 3.65
N THR A 267 -15.58 2.95 3.99
CA THR A 267 -15.83 1.57 3.57
C THR A 267 -16.68 0.90 4.64
N GLU A 268 -17.64 0.10 4.21
CA GLU A 268 -18.33 -0.78 5.16
C GLU A 268 -17.26 -1.69 5.80
N ASP A 269 -17.37 -1.91 7.12
CA ASP A 269 -16.50 -2.83 7.85
C ASP A 269 -16.62 -4.21 7.21
N SER A 270 -15.56 -4.59 6.58
CA SER A 270 -15.51 -5.34 5.36
C SER A 270 -15.88 -6.80 5.51
N ALA A 271 -16.48 -7.25 4.51
CA ALA A 271 -16.11 -8.54 3.95
C ALA A 271 -14.58 -8.70 3.97
N GLU A 272 -14.06 -9.60 4.81
CA GLU A 272 -12.67 -10.05 4.68
C GLU A 272 -12.49 -10.56 3.26
N ASP A 273 -11.55 -10.02 2.49
CA ASP A 273 -11.16 -10.62 1.22
C ASP A 273 -10.59 -12.01 1.51
N VAL A 274 -11.28 -13.02 1.05
CA VAL A 274 -10.83 -14.41 1.18
C VAL A 274 -10.76 -15.06 -0.20
N LEU A 275 -9.90 -16.05 -0.31
CA LEU A 275 -9.76 -16.87 -1.49
C LEU A 275 -10.36 -18.24 -1.21
N GLU A 276 -11.27 -18.70 -2.06
CA GLU A 276 -11.69 -20.09 -2.11
C GLU A 276 -10.86 -20.83 -3.16
N LEU A 277 -10.07 -21.81 -2.71
CA LEU A 277 -9.34 -22.73 -3.57
C LEU A 277 -10.12 -24.04 -3.66
N ALA A 278 -10.22 -24.62 -4.86
CA ALA A 278 -11.03 -25.81 -5.10
C ALA A 278 -10.43 -26.73 -6.15
N CYS A 279 -10.50 -28.05 -5.90
CA CYS A 279 -10.19 -29.06 -6.90
C CYS A 279 -11.17 -30.25 -6.85
N ASN A 280 -11.27 -30.98 -7.95
CA ASN A 280 -12.08 -32.18 -8.04
C ASN A 280 -11.17 -33.40 -8.04
N LEU A 281 -11.51 -34.42 -7.24
CA LEU A 281 -10.75 -35.64 -7.00
C LEU A 281 -11.64 -36.87 -7.26
N ASP A 282 -11.22 -37.82 -8.12
CA ASP A 282 -11.93 -39.08 -8.42
C ASP A 282 -11.05 -40.33 -8.24
N ASP A 283 -9.84 -40.15 -7.70
CA ASP A 283 -8.80 -41.18 -7.58
C ASP A 283 -8.05 -41.17 -6.23
N MET A 284 -8.60 -40.52 -5.20
CA MET A 284 -8.05 -40.51 -3.83
C MET A 284 -8.91 -41.31 -2.86
N THR A 285 -8.25 -41.96 -1.89
CA THR A 285 -8.96 -42.61 -0.79
C THR A 285 -9.49 -41.58 0.22
N PRO A 286 -10.57 -41.89 0.98
CA PRO A 286 -11.10 -40.99 2.00
C PRO A 286 -10.08 -40.61 3.06
N GLU A 287 -9.18 -41.51 3.45
CA GLU A 287 -8.13 -41.27 4.42
C GLU A 287 -7.10 -40.25 3.91
N ALA A 288 -6.72 -40.36 2.62
CA ALA A 288 -5.80 -39.42 1.99
C ALA A 288 -6.45 -38.01 1.86
N ILE A 289 -7.74 -37.95 1.56
CA ILE A 289 -8.49 -36.66 1.56
C ILE A 289 -8.58 -36.09 2.97
N GLY A 290 -8.81 -36.92 4.00
CA GLY A 290 -8.82 -36.52 5.40
C GLY A 290 -7.47 -35.90 5.81
N PHE A 291 -6.37 -36.54 5.44
CA PHE A 291 -5.03 -36.03 5.67
C PHE A 291 -4.79 -34.67 4.96
N ALA A 292 -5.20 -34.55 3.71
CA ALA A 292 -5.09 -33.28 2.98
C ALA A 292 -5.89 -32.15 3.65
N LEU A 293 -7.09 -32.44 4.20
CA LEU A 293 -7.87 -31.47 4.98
C LEU A 293 -7.12 -30.95 6.22
N GLU A 294 -6.50 -31.84 6.98
CA GLU A 294 -5.69 -31.46 8.15
C GLU A 294 -4.51 -30.58 7.72
N ARG A 295 -3.81 -30.96 6.67
CA ARG A 295 -2.67 -30.20 6.13
C ARG A 295 -3.08 -28.81 5.62
N LEU A 296 -4.25 -28.67 5.00
CA LEU A 296 -4.79 -27.37 4.56
C LEU A 296 -5.02 -26.44 5.75
N LEU A 297 -5.60 -26.92 6.84
CA LEU A 297 -5.79 -26.15 8.07
C LEU A 297 -4.46 -25.75 8.71
N GLU A 298 -3.49 -26.66 8.77
CA GLU A 298 -2.13 -26.38 9.27
C GLU A 298 -1.40 -25.32 8.42
N ALA A 299 -1.62 -25.31 7.10
CA ALA A 299 -1.05 -24.31 6.18
C ALA A 299 -1.68 -22.92 6.34
N GLY A 300 -2.74 -22.81 7.15
CA GLY A 300 -3.41 -21.55 7.47
C GLY A 300 -4.70 -21.30 6.70
N ALA A 301 -5.34 -22.35 6.18
CA ALA A 301 -6.70 -22.22 5.72
C ALA A 301 -7.62 -21.83 6.89
N LEU A 302 -8.56 -20.92 6.61
CA LEU A 302 -9.59 -20.50 7.58
C LEU A 302 -10.65 -21.58 7.78
N ASP A 303 -10.87 -22.36 6.73
CA ASP A 303 -11.78 -23.51 6.69
C ASP A 303 -11.39 -24.43 5.53
N ALA A 304 -11.68 -25.73 5.66
CA ALA A 304 -11.49 -26.70 4.60
C ALA A 304 -12.59 -27.78 4.69
N TRP A 305 -13.17 -28.14 3.55
CA TRP A 305 -14.29 -29.09 3.52
C TRP A 305 -14.36 -29.85 2.20
N THR A 306 -15.14 -30.91 2.19
CA THR A 306 -15.42 -31.73 1.01
C THR A 306 -16.90 -31.71 0.66
N THR A 307 -17.18 -31.87 -0.62
CA THR A 307 -18.53 -32.07 -1.16
C THR A 307 -18.53 -33.24 -2.14
N PRO A 308 -19.38 -34.26 -1.98
CA PRO A 308 -19.52 -35.32 -2.97
C PRO A 308 -20.02 -34.75 -4.30
N ILE A 309 -19.42 -35.20 -5.41
CA ILE A 309 -19.79 -34.77 -6.76
C ILE A 309 -19.83 -35.96 -7.74
N GLY A 310 -20.58 -35.83 -8.79
CA GLY A 310 -20.49 -36.70 -9.98
C GLY A 310 -19.54 -36.10 -11.01
N MET A 311 -18.59 -36.87 -11.51
CA MET A 311 -17.63 -36.45 -12.52
C MET A 311 -17.91 -37.10 -13.89
N LYS A 312 -17.18 -36.65 -14.93
CA LYS A 312 -17.25 -37.23 -16.28
C LYS A 312 -17.07 -38.74 -16.23
N LYS A 313 -17.66 -39.46 -17.17
CA LYS A 313 -17.67 -40.93 -17.25
C LYS A 313 -18.37 -41.59 -16.05
N SER A 314 -19.38 -40.91 -15.46
CA SER A 314 -20.15 -41.37 -14.30
C SER A 314 -19.34 -41.81 -13.09
N ARG A 315 -18.16 -41.19 -12.86
CA ARG A 315 -17.33 -41.48 -11.70
C ARG A 315 -17.82 -40.70 -10.50
N PRO A 316 -17.92 -41.33 -9.31
CA PRO A 316 -18.08 -40.60 -8.08
C PRO A 316 -16.77 -39.85 -7.80
N GLY A 317 -16.86 -38.64 -7.27
CA GLY A 317 -15.70 -37.82 -6.90
C GLY A 317 -15.99 -36.93 -5.71
N VAL A 318 -14.98 -36.21 -5.28
CA VAL A 318 -15.03 -35.28 -4.18
C VAL A 318 -14.53 -33.93 -4.66
N LEU A 319 -15.29 -32.88 -4.39
CA LEU A 319 -14.84 -31.51 -4.50
C LEU A 319 -14.22 -31.11 -3.17
N LEU A 320 -12.89 -30.96 -3.14
CA LEU A 320 -12.14 -30.44 -2.01
C LEU A 320 -12.03 -28.92 -2.13
N ARG A 321 -12.38 -28.22 -1.05
CA ARG A 321 -12.32 -26.76 -0.97
C ARG A 321 -11.57 -26.32 0.27
N ALA A 322 -10.89 -25.19 0.17
CA ALA A 322 -10.32 -24.47 1.30
C ALA A 322 -10.51 -22.96 1.15
N LEU A 323 -10.78 -22.30 2.26
CA LEU A 323 -10.90 -20.86 2.34
C LEU A 323 -9.66 -20.31 3.04
N CYS A 324 -8.97 -19.35 2.45
CA CYS A 324 -7.79 -18.75 3.06
C CYS A 324 -7.74 -17.24 2.84
N ARG A 325 -6.91 -16.56 3.63
CA ARG A 325 -6.55 -15.18 3.36
C ARG A 325 -5.56 -15.10 2.19
N PRO A 326 -5.53 -13.98 1.42
CA PRO A 326 -4.61 -13.82 0.29
C PRO A 326 -3.14 -14.09 0.63
N GLU A 327 -2.71 -13.72 1.85
CA GLU A 327 -1.33 -13.91 2.32
C GLU A 327 -0.96 -15.39 2.53
N LYS A 328 -1.98 -16.25 2.72
CA LYS A 328 -1.81 -17.70 2.91
C LYS A 328 -2.03 -18.51 1.62
N ARG A 329 -2.36 -17.82 0.52
CA ARG A 329 -2.68 -18.46 -0.77
C ARG A 329 -1.62 -19.48 -1.19
N GLN A 330 -0.34 -19.08 -1.20
CA GLN A 330 0.71 -19.96 -1.71
C GLN A 330 0.88 -21.20 -0.84
N ALA A 331 0.89 -21.05 0.48
CA ALA A 331 1.03 -22.16 1.41
C ALA A 331 -0.12 -23.18 1.27
N VAL A 332 -1.36 -22.68 1.11
CA VAL A 332 -2.54 -23.53 0.92
C VAL A 332 -2.54 -24.18 -0.46
N LEU A 333 -2.15 -23.45 -1.52
CA LEU A 333 -2.02 -23.99 -2.87
C LEU A 333 -0.97 -25.12 -2.95
N ASP A 334 0.15 -24.96 -2.26
CA ASP A 334 1.20 -25.97 -2.20
C ASP A 334 0.71 -27.30 -1.61
N VAL A 335 -0.17 -27.26 -0.60
CA VAL A 335 -0.80 -28.46 -0.02
C VAL A 335 -1.73 -29.13 -1.06
N PHE A 336 -2.57 -28.37 -1.75
CA PHE A 336 -3.40 -28.93 -2.82
C PHE A 336 -2.55 -29.69 -3.85
N LEU A 337 -1.43 -29.11 -4.28
CA LEU A 337 -0.60 -29.70 -5.33
C LEU A 337 0.29 -30.86 -4.86
N ARG A 338 0.66 -30.89 -3.56
CA ARG A 338 1.54 -31.93 -3.01
C ARG A 338 0.80 -33.10 -2.38
N ASP A 339 -0.30 -32.81 -1.67
CA ASP A 339 -1.00 -33.78 -0.85
C ASP A 339 -2.28 -34.30 -1.51
N THR A 340 -2.56 -33.90 -2.77
CA THR A 340 -3.65 -34.44 -3.58
C THR A 340 -3.19 -34.84 -4.97
N THR A 341 -4.03 -35.60 -5.69
CA THR A 341 -3.78 -36.03 -7.07
C THR A 341 -4.19 -34.99 -8.11
N THR A 342 -4.63 -33.79 -7.69
CA THR A 342 -5.14 -32.78 -8.62
C THR A 342 -4.06 -32.27 -9.58
N LEU A 343 -4.45 -32.05 -10.82
CA LEU A 343 -3.62 -31.41 -11.84
C LEU A 343 -3.82 -29.90 -11.92
N GLY A 344 -4.79 -29.36 -11.15
CA GLY A 344 -5.06 -27.94 -11.16
C GLY A 344 -6.08 -27.52 -10.11
N VAL A 345 -5.90 -26.30 -9.61
CA VAL A 345 -6.72 -25.70 -8.56
C VAL A 345 -7.42 -24.47 -9.14
N ARG A 346 -8.73 -24.36 -8.92
CA ARG A 346 -9.52 -23.17 -9.24
C ARG A 346 -9.47 -22.23 -8.06
N GLU A 347 -9.43 -20.93 -8.35
CA GLU A 347 -9.42 -19.88 -7.34
C GLU A 347 -10.57 -18.91 -7.59
N HIS A 348 -11.27 -18.57 -6.53
CA HIS A 348 -12.30 -17.54 -6.53
C HIS A 348 -12.06 -16.55 -5.39
N ARG A 349 -12.01 -15.27 -5.70
CA ARG A 349 -12.07 -14.23 -4.68
C ARG A 349 -13.51 -14.11 -4.17
N CYS A 350 -13.67 -14.20 -2.87
CA CYS A 350 -14.94 -14.07 -2.19
C CYS A 350 -14.85 -12.97 -1.14
N SER A 351 -15.91 -12.19 -1.02
CA SER A 351 -16.08 -11.32 0.14
C SER A 351 -16.73 -12.11 1.27
N ARG A 352 -16.16 -12.09 2.47
CA ARG A 352 -16.69 -12.77 3.66
C ARG A 352 -17.07 -11.75 4.72
N THR A 353 -18.35 -11.64 5.04
CA THR A 353 -18.81 -10.86 6.19
C THR A 353 -18.67 -11.70 7.46
N ALA A 354 -17.88 -11.23 8.42
CA ALA A 354 -17.66 -11.91 9.68
C ALA A 354 -17.96 -10.97 10.86
N LEU A 355 -18.52 -11.53 11.93
CA LEU A 355 -18.63 -10.80 13.20
C LEU A 355 -17.23 -10.61 13.80
N GLN A 356 -16.99 -9.47 14.42
CA GLN A 356 -15.77 -9.23 15.20
C GLN A 356 -15.69 -10.27 16.33
N ARG A 357 -14.52 -10.90 16.48
CA ARG A 357 -14.33 -11.98 17.43
C ARG A 357 -13.30 -11.58 18.48
N SER A 358 -13.62 -11.90 19.73
CA SER A 358 -12.69 -11.83 20.85
C SER A 358 -12.73 -13.14 21.63
N VAL A 359 -11.61 -13.50 22.24
CA VAL A 359 -11.52 -14.62 23.15
C VAL A 359 -11.33 -14.05 24.55
N SER A 360 -12.17 -14.46 25.48
CA SER A 360 -12.07 -14.15 26.90
C SER A 360 -12.07 -15.44 27.70
N GLU A 361 -11.61 -15.40 28.94
CA GLU A 361 -11.75 -16.48 29.87
C GLU A 361 -12.92 -16.18 30.79
N ALA A 362 -13.74 -17.21 31.03
CA ALA A 362 -14.82 -17.18 32.02
C ALA A 362 -14.44 -18.08 33.20
N ASP A 363 -14.62 -17.59 34.40
CA ASP A 363 -14.40 -18.39 35.60
C ASP A 363 -15.50 -19.44 35.72
N SER A 364 -15.10 -20.67 36.03
CA SER A 364 -16.03 -21.76 36.29
C SER A 364 -15.62 -22.52 37.53
N PRO A 365 -16.54 -23.35 38.14
CA PRO A 365 -16.20 -24.22 39.28
C PRO A 365 -15.06 -25.22 39.00
N TRP A 366 -14.72 -25.42 37.71
CA TRP A 366 -13.70 -26.35 37.24
C TRP A 366 -12.45 -25.65 36.66
N GLY A 367 -12.29 -24.36 36.98
CA GLY A 367 -11.21 -23.52 36.46
C GLY A 367 -11.63 -22.65 35.26
N PRO A 368 -10.71 -21.87 34.70
CA PRO A 368 -11.00 -20.97 33.59
C PRO A 368 -11.43 -21.75 32.32
N VAL A 369 -12.45 -21.24 31.66
CA VAL A 369 -12.97 -21.77 30.40
C VAL A 369 -12.91 -20.69 29.35
N ARG A 370 -12.24 -20.98 28.25
CA ARG A 370 -12.16 -20.03 27.11
C ARG A 370 -13.53 -19.83 26.47
N CYS A 371 -13.86 -18.56 26.26
CA CYS A 371 -15.13 -18.14 25.72
C CYS A 371 -14.89 -17.27 24.49
N LYS A 372 -15.39 -17.69 23.33
CA LYS A 372 -15.45 -16.89 22.12
C LYS A 372 -16.67 -15.98 22.19
N GLN A 373 -16.43 -14.69 22.07
CA GLN A 373 -17.47 -13.69 21.89
C GLN A 373 -17.41 -13.18 20.44
N ALA A 374 -18.55 -13.02 19.82
CA ALA A 374 -18.65 -12.47 18.46
C ALA A 374 -19.77 -11.43 18.45
N GLY A 375 -19.45 -10.21 17.96
CA GLY A 375 -20.39 -9.10 17.90
C GLY A 375 -20.28 -8.29 16.61
N GLY A 376 -21.35 -7.64 16.21
CA GLY A 376 -21.45 -6.80 15.03
C GLY A 376 -22.82 -6.90 14.38
N TYR A 377 -23.17 -5.97 13.54
CA TYR A 377 -24.45 -5.95 12.81
C TYR A 377 -25.69 -6.07 13.71
N GLY A 378 -25.62 -5.54 14.93
CA GLY A 378 -26.71 -5.66 15.93
C GLY A 378 -26.85 -7.06 16.55
N VAL A 379 -25.90 -7.96 16.35
CA VAL A 379 -25.90 -9.33 16.85
C VAL A 379 -24.74 -9.51 17.85
N SER A 380 -25.01 -10.19 18.96
CA SER A 380 -23.96 -10.66 19.90
C SER A 380 -24.13 -12.16 20.13
N ARG A 381 -23.03 -12.89 20.10
CA ARG A 381 -22.98 -14.34 20.33
C ARG A 381 -21.86 -14.70 21.29
N LYS A 382 -22.11 -15.66 22.17
CA LYS A 382 -21.16 -16.21 23.13
C LYS A 382 -21.10 -17.72 22.95
N LYS A 383 -19.90 -18.30 22.89
CA LYS A 383 -19.72 -19.74 22.78
C LYS A 383 -18.45 -20.14 23.52
N TYR A 384 -18.56 -21.14 24.38
CA TYR A 384 -17.41 -21.75 25.05
C TYR A 384 -16.62 -22.66 24.12
N GLU A 385 -15.30 -22.75 24.32
CA GLU A 385 -14.45 -23.64 23.55
C GLU A 385 -14.77 -25.11 23.84
N PHE A 386 -14.99 -25.86 22.78
CA PHE A 386 -15.36 -27.26 22.86
C PHE A 386 -14.31 -28.11 23.59
N ASP A 387 -13.02 -27.86 23.38
CA ASP A 387 -11.94 -28.61 23.99
C ASP A 387 -11.93 -28.47 25.51
N ASP A 388 -12.22 -27.26 26.03
CA ASP A 388 -12.34 -27.01 27.45
C ASP A 388 -13.57 -27.71 28.03
N LEU A 389 -14.71 -27.64 27.34
CA LEU A 389 -15.92 -28.37 27.74
C LEU A 389 -15.71 -29.89 27.73
N ALA A 390 -15.05 -30.41 26.69
CA ALA A 390 -14.78 -31.84 26.56
C ALA A 390 -13.81 -32.35 27.62
N ARG A 391 -12.81 -31.53 28.01
CA ARG A 391 -11.91 -31.83 29.11
C ARG A 391 -12.69 -31.92 30.43
N ILE A 392 -13.48 -30.88 30.77
CA ILE A 392 -14.27 -30.83 32.00
C ILE A 392 -15.29 -31.97 32.02
N ALA A 393 -15.96 -32.29 30.94
CA ALA A 393 -16.90 -33.40 30.85
C ALA A 393 -16.24 -34.74 31.21
N ARG A 394 -15.02 -35.00 30.71
CA ARG A 394 -14.25 -36.22 31.04
C ARG A 394 -13.81 -36.27 32.53
N GLU A 395 -13.41 -35.12 33.06
CA GLU A 395 -12.96 -35.02 34.46
C GLU A 395 -14.09 -35.14 35.48
N THR A 396 -15.30 -34.63 35.13
CA THR A 396 -16.43 -34.54 36.04
C THR A 396 -17.49 -35.64 35.84
N GLY A 397 -17.50 -36.28 34.69
CA GLY A 397 -18.55 -37.20 34.28
C GLY A 397 -19.88 -36.54 33.90
N LEU A 398 -19.94 -35.20 33.84
CA LEU A 398 -21.12 -34.45 33.42
C LEU A 398 -21.27 -34.48 31.92
N SER A 399 -22.50 -34.45 31.44
CA SER A 399 -22.78 -34.25 30.00
C SER A 399 -22.52 -32.80 29.58
N LEU A 400 -22.28 -32.57 28.28
CA LEU A 400 -22.07 -31.20 27.75
C LEU A 400 -23.26 -30.25 28.03
N PRO A 401 -24.54 -30.67 27.90
CA PRO A 401 -25.67 -29.81 28.29
C PRO A 401 -25.65 -29.42 29.79
N GLU A 402 -25.40 -30.35 30.69
CA GLU A 402 -25.32 -30.06 32.13
C GLU A 402 -24.17 -29.09 32.46
N LEU A 403 -23.07 -29.18 31.74
CA LEU A 403 -21.96 -28.22 31.90
C LEU A 403 -22.35 -26.82 31.42
N LEU A 404 -23.03 -26.73 30.27
CA LEU A 404 -23.45 -25.44 29.71
C LEU A 404 -24.47 -24.70 30.57
N GLU A 405 -25.33 -25.43 31.30
CA GLU A 405 -26.27 -24.85 32.25
C GLU A 405 -25.59 -24.27 33.52
N LYS A 406 -24.39 -24.75 33.84
CA LYS A 406 -23.62 -24.35 35.01
C LYS A 406 -22.54 -23.32 34.75
N LEU A 407 -22.33 -22.99 33.49
CA LEU A 407 -21.38 -21.94 33.07
C LEU A 407 -22.07 -20.57 33.02
N PRO A 408 -21.33 -19.48 33.35
CA PRO A 408 -21.89 -18.13 33.44
C PRO A 408 -22.27 -17.54 32.08
#